data_2e42dadf05d59850a038e0dbd0b94db3
#
_entry.id   2e42dadf05d59850a038e0dbd0b94db3
#
_cell.length_a   1.000
_cell.length_b   1.000
_cell.length_c   1.000
_cell.angle_alpha   90.00
_cell.angle_beta   90.00
_cell.angle_gamma   90.00
#
_symmetry.space_group_name_H-M   'P 1'
#
loop_
_entity.id
_entity.type
_entity.pdbx_description
1 polymer ?
#
loop_
_entity_poly.entity_id
_entity_poly.type
_entity_poly.pdbx_seq_one_letter_code
_entity_poly.pdbx_strand_id
1 'polypeptide(L)'
;MCLIKNSIIILTLLSLVSCNQSTNSELDYIEISREKYADQLYGFWLGQSIANWTGLITEMDKIGNIGEIKTGGFYTRNDWGKEDQRSIWEDVLVDKAGVKIDFVFKDENQIWGSDDDTDIEYMYQYLLNFYDTSFLSPNQIRDGWLKHIKSDEENYLWVSNQEAFDLMKSGLNPPETGNPINNKSYMMIDAQLTTEIFGLFSPSRPDIGVKMAELPIKTTARNEAQEIAEFYVRMH
;
A
#
# COMPACT_ATOMS: atom_id res chain seq x y z
N MET A 1 13.14 -72.41 -26.22
CA MET A 1 13.11 -71.16 -27.06
C MET A 1 11.74 -70.50 -27.12
N CYS A 2 10.76 -70.93 -26.29
CA CYS A 2 9.38 -70.40 -26.32
C CYS A 2 9.03 -69.44 -25.13
N LEU A 3 9.80 -69.47 -24.07
CA LEU A 3 9.54 -68.64 -22.84
C LEU A 3 10.06 -67.16 -22.94
N ILE A 4 11.01 -66.90 -23.81
CA ILE A 4 11.58 -65.56 -23.96
C ILE A 4 10.71 -64.59 -24.83
N LYS A 5 9.95 -65.15 -25.78
CA LYS A 5 9.05 -64.37 -26.64
C LYS A 5 7.82 -63.82 -25.90
N ASN A 6 7.31 -64.52 -24.91
CA ASN A 6 6.13 -64.04 -24.15
C ASN A 6 6.47 -63.01 -23.11
N SER A 7 7.70 -63.02 -22.60
CA SER A 7 8.13 -61.99 -21.63
C SER A 7 8.38 -60.60 -22.29
N ILE A 8 8.81 -60.55 -23.54
CA ILE A 8 9.02 -59.33 -24.29
C ILE A 8 7.69 -58.67 -24.68
N ILE A 9 6.66 -59.46 -24.99
CA ILE A 9 5.33 -58.93 -25.34
C ILE A 9 4.63 -58.37 -24.11
N ILE A 10 4.81 -58.92 -22.92
CA ILE A 10 4.24 -58.39 -21.66
C ILE A 10 4.96 -57.12 -21.25
N LEU A 11 6.28 -57.02 -21.45
CA LEU A 11 7.03 -55.81 -21.13
C LEU A 11 6.69 -54.64 -22.08
N THR A 12 6.39 -54.90 -23.34
CA THR A 12 5.99 -53.89 -24.33
C THR A 12 4.54 -53.45 -24.14
N LEU A 13 3.66 -54.27 -23.60
CA LEU A 13 2.31 -53.85 -23.25
C LEU A 13 2.23 -53.02 -21.95
N LEU A 14 3.13 -53.24 -21.01
CA LEU A 14 3.22 -52.43 -19.78
C LEU A 14 3.80 -51.04 -20.03
N SER A 15 4.61 -50.83 -21.07
CA SER A 15 5.14 -49.52 -21.42
C SER A 15 4.15 -48.64 -22.20
N LEU A 16 3.05 -49.19 -22.70
CA LEU A 16 2.02 -48.41 -23.43
C LEU A 16 0.89 -47.90 -22.52
N VAL A 17 0.84 -48.31 -21.25
CA VAL A 17 -0.18 -47.84 -20.29
C VAL A 17 0.32 -46.67 -19.47
N SER A 18 1.60 -46.29 -19.58
CA SER A 18 2.22 -45.22 -18.76
C SER A 18 2.20 -43.85 -19.38
N CYS A 19 1.50 -43.60 -20.49
CA CYS A 19 1.40 -42.27 -21.09
C CYS A 19 -0.05 -41.89 -21.39
N ASN A 20 -0.82 -41.62 -20.35
CA ASN A 20 -1.98 -40.72 -20.44
C ASN A 20 -2.45 -40.31 -19.04
N GLN A 21 -1.56 -39.72 -18.23
CA GLN A 21 -2.01 -38.73 -17.29
C GLN A 21 -1.88 -37.40 -17.98
N SER A 22 -2.93 -37.00 -18.71
CA SER A 22 -3.20 -35.62 -18.92
C SER A 22 -3.43 -35.04 -17.52
N THR A 23 -2.41 -34.43 -16.95
CA THR A 23 -2.61 -33.46 -15.87
C THR A 23 -3.40 -32.31 -16.50
N ASN A 24 -4.73 -32.45 -16.52
CA ASN A 24 -5.57 -31.29 -16.48
C ASN A 24 -5.20 -30.61 -15.17
N SER A 25 -4.25 -29.70 -15.21
CA SER A 25 -4.20 -28.67 -14.20
C SER A 25 -5.50 -27.90 -14.37
N GLU A 26 -6.55 -28.31 -13.66
CA GLU A 26 -7.65 -27.39 -13.39
C GLU A 26 -6.97 -26.15 -12.84
N LEU A 27 -7.06 -25.07 -13.60
CA LEU A 27 -6.65 -23.77 -13.08
C LEU A 27 -7.58 -23.53 -11.90
N ASP A 28 -7.01 -23.47 -10.71
CA ASP A 28 -7.74 -23.06 -9.52
C ASP A 28 -8.22 -21.62 -9.73
N TYR A 29 -9.51 -21.47 -10.00
CA TYR A 29 -10.15 -20.17 -10.12
C TYR A 29 -10.72 -19.78 -8.78
N ILE A 30 -10.46 -18.56 -8.38
CA ILE A 30 -11.18 -17.89 -7.29
C ILE A 30 -12.26 -17.03 -7.95
N GLU A 31 -13.51 -17.39 -7.71
CA GLU A 31 -14.64 -16.61 -8.19
C GLU A 31 -15.12 -15.68 -7.07
N ILE A 32 -15.24 -14.40 -7.39
CA ILE A 32 -15.84 -13.40 -6.52
C ILE A 32 -16.91 -12.63 -7.29
N SER A 33 -18.09 -12.45 -6.70
CA SER A 33 -19.10 -11.60 -7.32
C SER A 33 -18.67 -10.14 -7.29
N ARG A 34 -19.13 -9.36 -8.28
CA ARG A 34 -18.87 -7.91 -8.31
C ARG A 34 -19.39 -7.20 -7.06
N GLU A 35 -20.53 -7.61 -6.56
CA GLU A 35 -21.13 -7.05 -5.34
C GLU A 35 -20.22 -7.30 -4.13
N LYS A 36 -19.80 -8.54 -3.92
CA LYS A 36 -18.88 -8.88 -2.83
C LYS A 36 -17.55 -8.14 -2.94
N TYR A 37 -17.02 -7.99 -4.15
CA TYR A 37 -15.78 -7.26 -4.36
C TYR A 37 -15.95 -5.75 -4.08
N ALA A 38 -17.06 -5.17 -4.53
CA ALA A 38 -17.38 -3.77 -4.22
C ALA A 38 -17.52 -3.53 -2.71
N ASP A 39 -18.19 -4.46 -1.99
CA ASP A 39 -18.29 -4.40 -0.52
C ASP A 39 -16.93 -4.49 0.17
N GLN A 40 -16.01 -5.31 -0.36
CA GLN A 40 -14.64 -5.40 0.16
C GLN A 40 -13.85 -4.12 -0.05
N LEU A 41 -13.94 -3.50 -1.25
CA LEU A 41 -13.31 -2.22 -1.53
C LEU A 41 -13.87 -1.10 -0.64
N TYR A 42 -15.18 -1.08 -0.46
CA TYR A 42 -15.82 -0.13 0.46
C TYR A 42 -15.36 -0.36 1.90
N GLY A 43 -15.28 -1.63 2.32
CA GLY A 43 -14.77 -2.01 3.63
C GLY A 43 -13.32 -1.59 3.85
N PHE A 44 -12.46 -1.67 2.82
CA PHE A 44 -11.09 -1.17 2.87
C PHE A 44 -11.07 0.35 3.15
N TRP A 45 -11.74 1.15 2.31
CA TRP A 45 -11.80 2.59 2.47
C TRP A 45 -12.37 3.03 3.82
N LEU A 46 -13.44 2.37 4.26
CA LEU A 46 -14.03 2.65 5.57
C LEU A 46 -13.08 2.29 6.70
N GLY A 47 -12.45 1.11 6.63
CA GLY A 47 -11.51 0.63 7.63
C GLY A 47 -10.28 1.53 7.73
N GLN A 48 -9.70 1.91 6.60
CA GLN A 48 -8.56 2.82 6.52
C GLN A 48 -8.90 4.19 7.11
N SER A 49 -10.02 4.78 6.71
CA SER A 49 -10.46 6.07 7.23
C SER A 49 -10.70 6.05 8.75
N ILE A 50 -11.30 4.96 9.27
CA ILE A 50 -11.49 4.79 10.72
C ILE A 50 -10.13 4.63 11.42
N ALA A 51 -9.23 3.80 10.87
CA ALA A 51 -7.93 3.54 11.47
C ALA A 51 -7.07 4.81 11.50
N ASN A 52 -7.02 5.53 10.40
CA ASN A 52 -6.34 6.82 10.29
C ASN A 52 -6.88 7.81 11.33
N TRP A 53 -8.19 8.00 11.37
CA TRP A 53 -8.86 8.93 12.28
C TRP A 53 -8.64 8.60 13.76
N THR A 54 -8.60 7.32 14.10
CA THR A 54 -8.32 6.87 15.46
C THR A 54 -6.83 6.93 15.82
N GLY A 55 -5.95 6.78 14.83
CA GLY A 55 -4.50 6.80 15.00
C GLY A 55 -3.91 8.20 15.16
N LEU A 56 -4.49 9.22 14.51
CA LEU A 56 -3.95 10.58 14.47
C LEU A 56 -3.66 11.18 15.86
N ILE A 57 -4.49 10.88 16.86
CA ILE A 57 -4.34 11.44 18.21
C ILE A 57 -3.13 10.85 18.91
N THR A 58 -2.84 9.57 18.69
CA THR A 58 -1.81 8.81 19.40
C THR A 58 -0.56 8.57 18.57
N GLU A 59 -0.46 9.20 17.42
CA GLU A 59 0.66 9.02 16.51
C GLU A 59 1.98 9.48 17.15
N MET A 60 3.00 8.60 17.13
CA MET A 60 4.35 8.82 17.63
C MET A 60 4.47 9.11 19.15
N ASP A 61 3.40 8.93 19.89
CA ASP A 61 3.43 9.16 21.33
C ASP A 61 3.89 7.91 22.11
N LYS A 62 3.39 6.75 21.71
CA LYS A 62 3.70 5.46 22.34
C LYS A 62 4.08 4.41 21.30
N ILE A 63 5.36 4.35 20.97
CA ILE A 63 5.89 3.40 19.97
C ILE A 63 6.47 2.11 20.60
N GLY A 64 6.27 1.90 21.88
CA GLY A 64 6.92 0.83 22.63
C GLY A 64 8.30 1.23 23.14
N ASN A 65 9.07 0.24 23.62
CA ASN A 65 10.44 0.46 24.09
C ASN A 65 11.42 -0.01 23.01
N ILE A 66 11.83 0.88 22.12
CA ILE A 66 12.72 0.58 20.99
C ILE A 66 14.09 1.21 21.24
N GLY A 67 15.12 0.40 21.41
CA GLY A 67 16.47 0.89 21.67
C GLY A 67 16.53 1.78 22.93
N GLU A 68 16.96 3.02 22.75
CA GLU A 68 17.03 4.01 23.82
C GLU A 68 15.72 4.74 24.07
N ILE A 69 14.78 4.68 23.13
CA ILE A 69 13.46 5.32 23.22
C ILE A 69 12.59 4.51 24.16
N LYS A 70 12.12 5.13 25.23
CA LYS A 70 11.33 4.51 26.31
C LYS A 70 9.98 5.22 26.46
N THR A 71 9.05 4.93 25.58
CA THR A 71 7.69 5.48 25.62
C THR A 71 6.70 4.60 26.38
N GLY A 72 7.13 3.41 26.82
CA GLY A 72 6.24 2.42 27.45
C GLY A 72 5.62 1.47 26.42
N GLY A 73 4.66 0.67 26.87
CA GLY A 73 3.90 -0.23 25.98
C GLY A 73 2.95 0.55 25.08
N PHE A 74 2.49 -0.11 24.02
CA PHE A 74 1.49 0.48 23.12
C PHE A 74 0.18 0.83 23.86
N TYR A 75 -0.60 1.73 23.26
CA TYR A 75 -1.92 2.07 23.77
C TYR A 75 -2.85 0.86 23.79
N THR A 76 -3.73 0.85 24.77
CA THR A 76 -4.75 -0.17 24.95
C THR A 76 -6.12 0.50 25.13
N ARG A 77 -7.20 -0.28 25.07
CA ARG A 77 -8.55 0.22 25.34
C ARG A 77 -8.65 0.96 26.70
N ASN A 78 -7.81 0.62 27.66
CA ASN A 78 -7.82 1.24 28.99
C ASN A 78 -7.23 2.66 29.02
N ASP A 79 -6.60 3.08 27.93
CA ASP A 79 -6.00 4.41 27.80
C ASP A 79 -7.01 5.45 27.29
N TRP A 80 -8.14 5.02 26.71
CA TRP A 80 -9.19 5.91 26.23
C TRP A 80 -9.74 6.81 27.35
N GLY A 81 -9.89 8.09 27.06
CA GLY A 81 -10.37 9.12 27.98
C GLY A 81 -9.35 9.60 29.01
N LYS A 82 -8.12 9.04 28.98
CA LYS A 82 -6.99 9.55 29.77
C LYS A 82 -6.25 10.62 29.00
N GLU A 83 -5.42 11.36 29.71
CA GLU A 83 -4.49 12.30 29.08
C GLU A 83 -3.43 11.53 28.30
N ASP A 84 -3.11 12.06 27.11
CA ASP A 84 -2.05 11.53 26.28
C ASP A 84 -0.67 11.95 26.80
N GLN A 85 0.34 11.19 26.45
CA GLN A 85 1.72 11.58 26.70
C GLN A 85 2.24 12.43 25.53
N ARG A 86 3.37 13.06 25.74
CA ARG A 86 4.01 13.85 24.69
C ARG A 86 4.56 12.95 23.58
N SER A 87 4.47 13.47 22.35
CA SER A 87 5.07 12.83 21.19
C SER A 87 6.59 12.70 21.35
N ILE A 88 7.18 11.66 20.76
CA ILE A 88 8.65 11.53 20.65
C ILE A 88 9.28 12.63 19.79
N TRP A 89 8.45 13.38 19.05
CA TRP A 89 8.84 14.53 18.22
C TRP A 89 8.48 15.87 18.86
N GLU A 90 8.34 15.91 20.18
CA GLU A 90 7.84 17.08 20.93
C GLU A 90 8.52 18.41 20.56
N ASP A 91 9.81 18.37 20.25
CA ASP A 91 10.57 19.57 19.88
C ASP A 91 10.29 20.02 18.43
N VAL A 92 9.61 19.20 17.63
CA VAL A 92 9.40 19.40 16.19
C VAL A 92 7.92 19.56 15.85
N LEU A 93 7.05 18.85 16.54
CA LEU A 93 5.60 18.82 16.30
C LEU A 93 4.84 19.56 17.42
N VAL A 94 3.58 19.84 17.12
CA VAL A 94 2.68 20.49 18.08
C VAL A 94 2.62 19.68 19.37
N ASP A 95 2.81 20.36 20.51
CA ASP A 95 2.68 19.76 21.84
C ASP A 95 1.24 19.27 22.06
N LYS A 96 1.08 17.95 22.11
CA LYS A 96 -0.20 17.28 22.37
C LYS A 96 -0.43 16.99 23.87
N ALA A 97 0.49 17.38 24.75
CA ALA A 97 0.36 17.12 26.16
C ALA A 97 -0.93 17.74 26.74
N GLY A 98 -1.68 16.94 27.47
CA GLY A 98 -2.97 17.34 28.03
C GLY A 98 -4.17 17.14 27.09
N VAL A 99 -3.96 16.66 25.85
CA VAL A 99 -5.04 16.20 25.00
C VAL A 99 -5.51 14.82 25.49
N LYS A 100 -6.80 14.62 25.53
CA LYS A 100 -7.33 13.30 25.89
C LYS A 100 -7.30 12.36 24.68
N ILE A 101 -6.97 11.11 24.96
CA ILE A 101 -7.08 10.03 23.98
C ILE A 101 -8.56 9.72 23.78
N ASP A 102 -9.15 10.29 22.74
CA ASP A 102 -10.57 10.15 22.43
C ASP A 102 -10.82 10.21 20.93
N PHE A 103 -11.98 9.78 20.49
CA PHE A 103 -12.39 9.93 19.11
C PHE A 103 -12.75 11.39 18.81
N VAL A 104 -12.26 11.90 17.69
CA VAL A 104 -12.65 13.21 17.18
C VAL A 104 -13.82 13.02 16.22
N PHE A 105 -15.02 13.34 16.68
CA PHE A 105 -16.21 13.29 15.84
C PHE A 105 -16.41 14.61 15.10
N LYS A 106 -16.86 14.51 13.86
CA LYS A 106 -17.31 15.62 13.05
C LYS A 106 -18.84 15.62 13.02
N ASP A 107 -19.41 16.81 12.83
CA ASP A 107 -20.85 16.93 12.62
C ASP A 107 -21.26 16.27 11.30
N GLU A 108 -22.51 15.87 11.20
CA GLU A 108 -23.08 15.35 9.97
C GLU A 108 -22.89 16.38 8.84
N ASN A 109 -22.43 15.92 7.70
CA ASN A 109 -22.08 16.71 6.52
C ASN A 109 -20.74 17.50 6.60
N GLN A 110 -19.97 17.34 7.66
CA GLN A 110 -18.58 17.82 7.64
C GLN A 110 -17.63 16.78 6.99
N ILE A 111 -16.62 17.28 6.30
CA ILE A 111 -15.58 16.42 5.73
C ILE A 111 -14.57 16.09 6.82
N TRP A 112 -14.28 14.81 6.98
CA TRP A 112 -13.23 14.35 7.88
C TRP A 112 -11.86 14.64 7.23
N GLY A 113 -10.91 15.03 8.03
CA GLY A 113 -9.52 15.13 7.59
C GLY A 113 -8.93 13.74 7.34
N SER A 114 -7.87 13.71 6.57
CA SER A 114 -7.10 12.51 6.26
C SER A 114 -5.61 12.85 6.29
N ASP A 115 -4.76 11.84 6.26
CA ASP A 115 -3.33 12.01 6.06
C ASP A 115 -2.95 11.98 4.58
N ASP A 116 -1.66 12.23 4.28
CA ASP A 116 -1.15 12.20 2.91
C ASP A 116 -1.21 10.80 2.31
N ASP A 117 -1.08 9.76 3.11
CA ASP A 117 -1.11 8.37 2.65
C ASP A 117 -2.47 8.04 2.03
N THR A 118 -3.55 8.24 2.78
CA THR A 118 -4.93 8.01 2.34
C THR A 118 -5.32 8.93 1.16
N ASP A 119 -4.91 10.21 1.22
CA ASP A 119 -5.18 11.18 0.17
C ASP A 119 -4.52 10.79 -1.16
N ILE A 120 -3.26 10.34 -1.13
CA ILE A 120 -2.51 9.93 -2.32
C ILE A 120 -3.08 8.64 -2.91
N GLU A 121 -3.47 7.66 -2.10
CA GLU A 121 -4.13 6.46 -2.57
C GLU A 121 -5.45 6.78 -3.30
N TYR A 122 -6.29 7.62 -2.69
CA TYR A 122 -7.52 8.06 -3.32
C TYR A 122 -7.26 8.80 -4.64
N MET A 123 -6.23 9.63 -4.67
CA MET A 123 -5.80 10.32 -5.89
C MET A 123 -5.39 9.33 -6.97
N TYR A 124 -4.63 8.29 -6.67
CA TYR A 124 -4.27 7.26 -7.65
C TYR A 124 -5.51 6.55 -8.20
N GLN A 125 -6.44 6.16 -7.34
CA GLN A 125 -7.73 5.60 -7.78
C GLN A 125 -8.47 6.55 -8.73
N TYR A 126 -8.55 7.83 -8.35
CA TYR A 126 -9.16 8.85 -9.19
C TYR A 126 -8.47 8.99 -10.55
N LEU A 127 -7.14 9.03 -10.59
CA LEU A 127 -6.38 9.17 -11.83
C LEU A 127 -6.55 7.98 -12.76
N LEU A 128 -6.53 6.75 -12.23
CA LEU A 128 -6.80 5.54 -13.02
C LEU A 128 -8.17 5.62 -13.71
N ASN A 129 -9.19 6.03 -12.96
CA ASN A 129 -10.54 6.20 -13.51
C ASN A 129 -10.63 7.39 -14.49
N PHE A 130 -10.03 8.51 -14.17
CA PHE A 130 -10.05 9.72 -15.00
C PHE A 130 -9.39 9.52 -16.37
N TYR A 131 -8.28 8.78 -16.41
CA TYR A 131 -7.56 8.48 -17.63
C TYR A 131 -8.00 7.18 -18.31
N ASP A 132 -8.96 6.47 -17.73
CA ASP A 132 -9.43 5.14 -18.20
C ASP A 132 -8.26 4.19 -18.51
N THR A 133 -7.35 4.03 -17.52
CA THR A 133 -6.14 3.24 -17.66
C THR A 133 -5.84 2.44 -16.40
N SER A 134 -5.16 1.30 -16.58
CA SER A 134 -4.59 0.53 -15.45
C SER A 134 -3.14 0.91 -15.13
N PHE A 135 -2.49 1.70 -15.99
CA PHE A 135 -1.10 2.09 -15.85
C PHE A 135 -0.94 3.58 -16.08
N LEU A 136 -0.57 4.29 -15.03
CA LEU A 136 -0.31 5.73 -15.12
C LEU A 136 1.05 6.00 -15.76
N SER A 137 1.11 6.98 -16.63
CA SER A 137 2.36 7.50 -17.18
C SER A 137 3.02 8.50 -16.22
N PRO A 138 4.33 8.78 -16.40
CA PRO A 138 5.04 9.78 -15.61
C PRO A 138 4.35 11.15 -15.57
N ASN A 139 3.85 11.60 -16.71
CA ASN A 139 3.15 12.89 -16.80
C ASN A 139 1.80 12.87 -16.08
N GLN A 140 1.05 11.78 -16.19
CA GLN A 140 -0.24 11.65 -15.50
C GLN A 140 -0.08 11.67 -13.99
N ILE A 141 0.95 11.01 -13.44
CA ILE A 141 1.26 11.08 -12.01
C ILE A 141 1.64 12.50 -11.62
N ARG A 142 2.62 13.09 -12.30
CA ARG A 142 3.05 14.46 -12.01
C ARG A 142 1.89 15.45 -12.06
N ASP A 143 1.12 15.43 -13.14
CA ASP A 143 0.01 16.36 -13.33
C ASP A 143 -1.09 16.15 -12.27
N GLY A 144 -1.33 14.91 -11.87
CA GLY A 144 -2.24 14.56 -10.79
C GLY A 144 -1.77 15.14 -9.45
N TRP A 145 -0.51 14.88 -9.07
CA TRP A 145 0.07 15.39 -7.85
C TRP A 145 0.02 16.92 -7.79
N LEU A 146 0.48 17.61 -8.83
CA LEU A 146 0.51 19.08 -8.86
C LEU A 146 -0.88 19.71 -8.90
N LYS A 147 -1.88 18.99 -9.39
CA LYS A 147 -3.26 19.49 -9.47
C LYS A 147 -4.03 19.28 -8.17
N HIS A 148 -3.86 18.13 -7.54
CA HIS A 148 -4.73 17.70 -6.44
C HIS A 148 -4.11 17.88 -5.06
N ILE A 149 -2.78 17.84 -4.94
CA ILE A 149 -2.10 18.05 -3.66
C ILE A 149 -1.81 19.53 -3.50
N LYS A 150 -2.31 20.10 -2.41
CA LYS A 150 -2.14 21.52 -2.05
C LYS A 150 -1.34 21.63 -0.76
N SER A 151 -0.09 21.23 -0.82
CA SER A 151 0.79 21.11 0.35
C SER A 151 1.02 22.43 1.08
N ASP A 152 0.86 23.56 0.40
CA ASP A 152 1.03 24.89 1.01
C ASP A 152 -0.25 25.40 1.73
N GLU A 153 -1.40 24.73 1.55
CA GLU A 153 -2.71 25.21 1.99
C GLU A 153 -3.46 24.19 2.87
N GLU A 154 -3.59 22.94 2.41
CA GLU A 154 -4.52 21.96 2.97
C GLU A 154 -3.89 20.61 3.26
N ASN A 155 -2.96 20.14 2.41
CA ASN A 155 -2.42 18.80 2.52
C ASN A 155 -1.04 18.82 3.15
N TYR A 156 -0.87 18.07 4.24
CA TYR A 156 0.45 17.76 4.76
C TYR A 156 1.06 16.65 3.91
N LEU A 157 2.35 16.72 3.62
CA LEU A 157 3.10 15.66 2.98
C LEU A 157 4.25 15.21 3.87
N TRP A 158 4.39 13.90 4.06
CA TRP A 158 5.53 13.33 4.77
C TRP A 158 6.80 13.45 3.92
N VAL A 159 7.93 13.10 4.50
CA VAL A 159 9.27 13.52 4.03
C VAL A 159 9.55 13.17 2.57
N SER A 160 9.41 11.90 2.13
CA SER A 160 9.72 11.54 0.74
C SER A 160 8.64 11.94 -0.24
N ASN A 161 7.39 12.01 0.21
CA ASN A 161 6.28 12.57 -0.55
C ASN A 161 6.51 14.06 -0.82
N GLN A 162 6.87 14.84 0.21
CA GLN A 162 7.14 16.26 0.06
C GLN A 162 8.31 16.51 -0.91
N GLU A 163 9.41 15.78 -0.76
CA GLU A 163 10.57 15.93 -1.64
C GLU A 163 10.23 15.59 -3.09
N ALA A 164 9.47 14.51 -3.32
CA ALA A 164 9.01 14.14 -4.66
C ALA A 164 8.08 15.21 -5.26
N PHE A 165 7.18 15.78 -4.46
CA PHE A 165 6.30 16.87 -4.87
C PHE A 165 7.08 18.13 -5.30
N ASP A 166 8.07 18.54 -4.52
CA ASP A 166 8.92 19.68 -4.84
C ASP A 166 9.76 19.46 -6.11
N LEU A 167 10.25 18.24 -6.31
CA LEU A 167 10.91 17.85 -7.55
C LEU A 167 9.96 17.91 -8.74
N MET A 168 8.69 17.50 -8.59
CA MET A 168 7.68 17.64 -9.64
C MET A 168 7.37 19.11 -9.95
N LYS A 169 7.29 19.97 -8.91
CA LYS A 169 7.15 21.43 -9.10
C LYS A 169 8.34 22.01 -9.87
N SER A 170 9.54 21.47 -9.67
CA SER A 170 10.74 21.87 -10.42
C SER A 170 10.83 21.34 -11.86
N GLY A 171 9.91 20.45 -12.25
CA GLY A 171 9.80 19.91 -13.60
C GLY A 171 10.27 18.47 -13.78
N LEU A 172 10.69 17.77 -12.71
CA LEU A 172 11.00 16.36 -12.81
C LEU A 172 9.73 15.51 -12.87
N ASN A 173 9.84 14.37 -13.52
CA ASN A 173 8.79 13.36 -13.56
C ASN A 173 9.20 12.10 -12.81
N PRO A 174 8.25 11.32 -12.26
CA PRO A 174 8.54 9.94 -11.92
C PRO A 174 9.09 9.17 -13.15
N PRO A 175 10.01 8.27 -12.98
CA PRO A 175 10.57 7.76 -11.72
C PRO A 175 11.74 8.57 -11.15
N GLU A 176 12.14 9.68 -11.77
CA GLU A 176 13.29 10.48 -11.33
C GLU A 176 13.05 11.20 -9.99
N THR A 177 11.80 11.44 -9.63
CA THR A 177 11.42 12.06 -8.35
C THR A 177 11.71 11.16 -7.14
N GLY A 178 11.78 9.86 -7.30
CA GLY A 178 12.21 8.92 -6.24
C GLY A 178 13.64 8.42 -6.42
N ASN A 179 14.41 8.95 -7.39
CA ASN A 179 15.78 8.55 -7.60
C ASN A 179 16.66 9.04 -6.44
N PRO A 180 17.55 8.19 -5.85
CA PRO A 180 18.45 8.55 -4.75
C PRO A 180 19.32 9.79 -4.99
N ILE A 181 19.58 10.12 -6.24
CA ILE A 181 20.36 11.33 -6.60
C ILE A 181 19.51 12.59 -6.33
N ASN A 182 18.22 12.51 -6.58
CA ASN A 182 17.31 13.65 -6.51
C ASN A 182 16.56 13.72 -5.17
N ASN A 183 16.02 12.59 -4.70
CA ASN A 183 15.24 12.48 -3.47
C ASN A 183 16.11 11.87 -2.37
N LYS A 184 16.44 12.66 -1.35
CA LYS A 184 17.28 12.20 -0.22
C LYS A 184 16.53 11.27 0.73
N SER A 185 15.23 11.33 0.70
CA SER A 185 14.32 10.57 1.57
C SER A 185 13.78 9.29 0.92
N TYR A 186 14.34 8.88 -0.20
CA TYR A 186 13.90 7.73 -1.02
C TYR A 186 13.79 6.38 -0.27
N MET A 187 14.35 6.30 0.93
CA MET A 187 14.31 5.11 1.80
C MET A 187 13.20 5.19 2.86
N MET A 188 12.41 6.24 2.87
CA MET A 188 11.30 6.39 3.80
C MET A 188 10.12 5.51 3.41
N ILE A 189 9.17 5.35 4.34
CA ILE A 189 8.06 4.38 4.22
C ILE A 189 6.92 4.85 3.32
N ASP A 190 6.93 6.10 2.87
CA ASP A 190 5.79 6.75 2.20
C ASP A 190 5.21 5.92 1.04
N ALA A 191 6.07 5.34 0.18
CA ALA A 191 5.59 4.50 -0.92
C ALA A 191 4.84 3.25 -0.44
N GLN A 192 5.22 2.69 0.70
CA GLN A 192 4.55 1.55 1.30
C GLN A 192 3.11 1.89 1.68
N LEU A 193 2.89 3.10 2.20
CA LEU A 193 1.61 3.56 2.74
C LEU A 193 0.71 4.23 1.69
N THR A 194 1.24 4.52 0.51
CA THR A 194 0.51 5.23 -0.55
C THR A 194 0.18 4.35 -1.75
N THR A 195 0.60 3.08 -1.77
CA THR A 195 0.49 2.23 -2.97
C THR A 195 -0.08 0.83 -2.74
N GLU A 196 -0.36 0.41 -1.53
CA GLU A 196 -0.93 -0.91 -1.26
C GLU A 196 -2.29 -1.13 -1.95
N ILE A 197 -3.04 -0.07 -2.19
CA ILE A 197 -4.32 -0.10 -2.91
C ILE A 197 -4.23 -0.79 -4.29
N PHE A 198 -3.08 -0.76 -4.94
CA PHE A 198 -2.90 -1.44 -6.22
C PHE A 198 -3.04 -2.97 -6.12
N GLY A 199 -2.78 -3.54 -4.93
CA GLY A 199 -3.06 -4.95 -4.66
C GLY A 199 -4.56 -5.24 -4.72
N LEU A 200 -5.38 -4.35 -4.17
CA LEU A 200 -6.84 -4.48 -4.20
C LEU A 200 -7.42 -4.37 -5.60
N PHE A 201 -6.80 -3.61 -6.50
CA PHE A 201 -7.25 -3.49 -7.89
C PHE A 201 -6.96 -4.72 -8.74
N SER A 202 -6.19 -5.68 -8.22
CA SER A 202 -5.80 -6.89 -8.92
C SER A 202 -5.94 -8.15 -8.05
N PRO A 203 -7.14 -8.45 -7.54
CA PRO A 203 -7.35 -9.53 -6.59
C PRO A 203 -6.85 -10.86 -7.15
N SER A 204 -6.07 -11.60 -6.36
CA SER A 204 -5.39 -12.85 -6.73
C SER A 204 -4.39 -12.74 -7.89
N ARG A 205 -4.02 -11.53 -8.29
CA ARG A 205 -3.06 -11.26 -9.35
C ARG A 205 -1.97 -10.29 -8.89
N PRO A 206 -1.17 -10.66 -7.89
CA PRO A 206 -0.13 -9.80 -7.34
C PRO A 206 0.93 -9.37 -8.38
N ASP A 207 1.11 -10.18 -9.43
CA ASP A 207 1.97 -9.85 -10.56
C ASP A 207 1.46 -8.62 -11.36
N ILE A 208 0.15 -8.46 -11.45
CA ILE A 208 -0.49 -7.29 -12.08
C ILE A 208 -0.46 -6.11 -11.13
N GLY A 209 -0.82 -6.30 -9.86
CA GLY A 209 -0.81 -5.25 -8.84
C GLY A 209 0.54 -4.55 -8.76
N VAL A 210 1.62 -5.32 -8.66
CA VAL A 210 2.99 -4.77 -8.63
C VAL A 210 3.34 -4.02 -9.90
N LYS A 211 2.92 -4.49 -11.08
CA LYS A 211 3.13 -3.74 -12.33
C LYS A 211 2.36 -2.42 -12.37
N MET A 212 1.14 -2.40 -11.85
CA MET A 212 0.35 -1.16 -11.74
C MET A 212 0.99 -0.18 -10.77
N ALA A 213 1.52 -0.67 -9.66
CA ALA A 213 2.16 0.11 -8.61
C ALA A 213 3.60 0.54 -8.94
N GLU A 214 4.26 -0.06 -9.94
CA GLU A 214 5.68 0.14 -10.20
C GLU A 214 6.08 1.62 -10.29
N LEU A 215 5.37 2.40 -11.08
CA LEU A 215 5.69 3.82 -11.25
C LEU A 215 5.21 4.67 -10.06
N PRO A 216 4.02 4.47 -9.49
CA PRO A 216 3.63 5.05 -8.21
C PRO A 216 4.65 4.84 -7.09
N ILE A 217 5.12 3.63 -6.87
CA ILE A 217 6.18 3.32 -5.88
C ILE A 217 7.45 4.12 -6.20
N LYS A 218 7.87 4.09 -7.45
CA LYS A 218 9.09 4.77 -7.90
C LYS A 218 8.96 6.30 -7.92
N THR A 219 7.80 6.83 -7.62
CA THR A 219 7.61 8.27 -7.44
C THR A 219 8.38 8.81 -6.23
N THR A 220 8.46 8.01 -5.16
CA THR A 220 9.08 8.42 -3.89
C THR A 220 10.18 7.47 -3.40
N ALA A 221 10.20 6.20 -3.83
CA ALA A 221 11.04 5.16 -3.25
C ALA A 221 11.95 4.43 -4.24
N ARG A 222 13.06 3.93 -3.72
CA ARG A 222 14.00 3.00 -4.39
C ARG A 222 14.57 2.01 -3.39
N ASN A 223 15.27 1.02 -3.93
CA ASN A 223 15.98 0.00 -3.17
C ASN A 223 15.03 -0.73 -2.20
N GLU A 224 15.42 -0.91 -0.96
CA GLU A 224 14.67 -1.66 0.05
C GLU A 224 13.28 -1.05 0.32
N ALA A 225 13.14 0.27 0.28
CA ALA A 225 11.83 0.92 0.43
C ALA A 225 10.88 0.57 -0.73
N GLN A 226 11.40 0.47 -1.96
CA GLN A 226 10.63 -0.02 -3.10
C GLN A 226 10.22 -1.49 -2.91
N GLU A 227 11.14 -2.37 -2.48
CA GLU A 227 10.87 -3.79 -2.26
C GLU A 227 9.82 -4.01 -1.17
N ILE A 228 9.87 -3.20 -0.10
CA ILE A 228 8.87 -3.23 0.97
C ILE A 228 7.51 -2.79 0.44
N ALA A 229 7.43 -1.71 -0.32
CA ALA A 229 6.17 -1.25 -0.92
C ALA A 229 5.58 -2.32 -1.87
N GLU A 230 6.40 -2.94 -2.72
CA GLU A 230 5.97 -4.05 -3.57
C GLU A 230 5.47 -5.27 -2.75
N PHE A 231 6.06 -5.53 -1.60
CA PHE A 231 5.59 -6.58 -0.69
C PHE A 231 4.19 -6.27 -0.16
N TYR A 232 3.91 -5.02 0.24
CA TYR A 232 2.58 -4.62 0.69
C TYR A 232 1.52 -4.75 -0.42
N VAL A 233 1.84 -4.31 -1.63
CA VAL A 233 0.97 -4.53 -2.80
C VAL A 233 0.64 -6.01 -3.03
N ARG A 234 1.61 -6.91 -2.75
CA ARG A 234 1.39 -8.37 -2.90
C ARG A 234 0.56 -8.98 -1.78
N MET A 235 0.53 -8.36 -0.61
CA MET A 235 -0.23 -8.83 0.55
C MET A 235 -1.73 -8.56 0.41
N HIS A 236 -2.10 -7.49 -0.26
CA HIS A 236 -3.48 -7.09 -0.50
C HIS A 236 -4.04 -7.74 -1.77
#